data_d9f5177990e92977b66af584f54ff22d
#
_entry.id   d9f5177990e92977b66af584f54ff22d
#
_cell.length_a   1.000
_cell.length_b   1.000
_cell.length_c   1.000
_cell.angle_alpha   90.00
_cell.angle_beta   90.00
_cell.angle_gamma   90.00
#
_symmetry.space_group_name_H-M   'P 1'
#
loop_
_entity.id
_entity.type
_entity.pdbx_description
1 polymer ?
#
loop_
_entity_poly.entity_id
_entity_poly.type
_entity_poly.pdbx_seq_one_letter_code
_entity_poly.pdbx_strand_id
1 'polypeptide(L)'
;MSRTSDLMRWSTAFCILFLGSNLLFAQRLSAKNSDAAQFGPVVRAYLGYLRNEQEVVDDRISRREISPAYYRRNSERIRALRQIAIHLVTQSGNDYVPELEAVTMDEFRTLFEQPPKPINLHNNQVLNNKFRYLGAIRTGDVFYVFARLDPYEQAALMEQQSKILSPKTTDLNAPTATGQPVGQSSTRPRRSVPR
;
A
#
# COMPACT_ATOMS: atom_id res chain seq x y z
N MET A 1 54.16 25.12 -43.21
CA MET A 1 53.65 23.73 -43.16
C MET A 1 53.24 23.37 -41.75
N SER A 2 52.12 23.82 -41.25
CA SER A 2 51.60 23.36 -39.89
C SER A 2 50.12 23.62 -39.66
N ARG A 3 49.26 23.63 -40.71
CA ARG A 3 47.80 23.86 -40.53
C ARG A 3 46.94 22.60 -40.66
N THR A 4 47.50 21.46 -41.00
CA THR A 4 46.74 20.19 -41.22
C THR A 4 46.67 19.33 -39.98
N SER A 5 47.54 19.49 -38.98
CA SER A 5 47.58 18.68 -37.77
C SER A 5 46.50 19.06 -36.72
N ASP A 6 46.05 20.34 -36.73
CA ASP A 6 45.05 20.77 -35.72
C ASP A 6 43.62 20.38 -36.07
N LEU A 7 43.26 20.24 -37.35
CA LEU A 7 41.97 19.77 -37.82
C LEU A 7 41.74 18.28 -37.46
N MET A 8 42.80 17.46 -37.46
CA MET A 8 42.71 16.05 -37.15
C MET A 8 42.56 15.78 -35.65
N ARG A 9 43.07 16.68 -34.78
CA ARG A 9 42.92 16.56 -33.32
C ARG A 9 41.52 16.95 -32.83
N TRP A 10 40.82 17.86 -33.50
CA TRP A 10 39.45 18.25 -33.16
C TRP A 10 38.42 17.19 -33.57
N SER A 11 38.67 16.49 -34.68
CA SER A 11 37.78 15.41 -35.17
C SER A 11 37.72 14.22 -34.23
N THR A 12 38.86 13.84 -33.63
CA THR A 12 38.89 12.70 -32.67
C THR A 12 38.26 13.05 -31.33
N ALA A 13 38.36 14.30 -30.86
CA ALA A 13 37.71 14.73 -29.61
C ALA A 13 36.18 14.77 -29.73
N PHE A 14 35.66 15.11 -30.93
CA PHE A 14 34.20 15.17 -31.16
C PHE A 14 33.55 13.80 -31.24
N CYS A 15 34.23 12.76 -31.77
CA CYS A 15 33.74 11.38 -31.83
C CYS A 15 33.68 10.74 -30.43
N ILE A 16 34.58 11.06 -29.50
CA ILE A 16 34.58 10.48 -28.15
C ILE A 16 33.41 11.02 -27.32
N LEU A 17 33.01 12.28 -27.52
CA LEU A 17 31.85 12.88 -26.86
C LEU A 17 30.50 12.27 -27.29
N PHE A 18 30.38 11.83 -28.57
CA PHE A 18 29.15 11.21 -29.06
C PHE A 18 28.98 9.74 -28.62
N LEU A 19 30.06 9.00 -28.41
CA LEU A 19 30.02 7.62 -27.94
C LEU A 19 29.68 7.52 -26.45
N GLY A 20 30.00 8.52 -25.65
CA GLY A 20 29.70 8.56 -24.21
C GLY A 20 28.21 8.72 -23.89
N SER A 21 27.45 9.41 -24.74
CA SER A 21 26.04 9.70 -24.51
C SER A 21 25.13 8.47 -24.66
N ASN A 22 25.51 7.49 -25.49
CA ASN A 22 24.70 6.29 -25.72
C ASN A 22 24.83 5.25 -24.59
N LEU A 23 25.95 5.21 -23.87
CA LEU A 23 26.15 4.29 -22.74
C LEU A 23 25.32 4.68 -21.52
N LEU A 24 25.09 5.96 -21.29
CA LEU A 24 24.25 6.42 -20.18
C LEU A 24 22.75 6.15 -20.39
N PHE A 25 22.31 6.10 -21.64
CA PHE A 25 20.91 5.75 -21.96
C PHE A 25 20.62 4.28 -21.79
N ALA A 26 21.58 3.40 -22.19
CA ALA A 26 21.48 1.95 -22.01
C ALA A 26 21.47 1.54 -20.52
N GLN A 27 22.23 2.23 -19.69
CA GLN A 27 22.25 1.98 -18.23
C GLN A 27 20.94 2.37 -17.55
N ARG A 28 20.26 3.43 -17.99
CA ARG A 28 18.94 3.81 -17.47
C ARG A 28 17.84 2.80 -17.82
N LEU A 29 17.90 2.18 -18.99
CA LEU A 29 16.95 1.13 -19.39
C LEU A 29 17.19 -0.19 -18.63
N SER A 30 18.44 -0.53 -18.34
CA SER A 30 18.80 -1.72 -17.58
C SER A 30 18.41 -1.61 -16.10
N ALA A 31 18.62 -0.45 -15.47
CA ALA A 31 18.18 -0.18 -14.09
C ALA A 31 16.65 -0.23 -13.94
N LYS A 32 15.91 0.16 -14.99
CA LYS A 32 14.43 0.16 -14.98
C LYS A 32 13.84 -1.25 -14.97
N ASN A 33 14.58 -2.26 -15.44
CA ASN A 33 14.13 -3.67 -15.50
C ASN A 33 14.61 -4.51 -14.31
N SER A 34 15.69 -4.10 -13.61
CA SER A 34 16.25 -4.87 -12.50
C SER A 34 15.33 -4.91 -11.27
N ASP A 35 14.63 -3.81 -10.98
CA ASP A 35 13.73 -3.75 -9.82
C ASP A 35 12.56 -4.74 -9.94
N ALA A 36 12.05 -4.95 -11.17
CA ALA A 36 10.93 -5.86 -11.39
C ALA A 36 11.31 -7.36 -11.26
N ALA A 37 12.57 -7.72 -11.50
CA ALA A 37 13.03 -9.10 -11.40
C ALA A 37 13.23 -9.55 -9.93
N GLN A 38 13.36 -8.61 -9.01
CA GLN A 38 13.63 -8.87 -7.60
C GLN A 38 12.38 -9.24 -6.79
N PHE A 39 11.19 -8.89 -7.28
CA PHE A 39 9.93 -9.06 -6.56
C PHE A 39 9.08 -10.19 -7.13
N GLY A 40 8.19 -10.75 -6.31
CA GLY A 40 7.22 -11.75 -6.72
C GLY A 40 6.16 -11.21 -7.72
N PRO A 41 5.31 -12.08 -8.26
CA PRO A 41 4.37 -11.72 -9.32
C PRO A 41 3.35 -10.65 -8.90
N VAL A 42 2.86 -10.67 -7.65
CA VAL A 42 1.87 -9.69 -7.16
C VAL A 42 2.47 -8.29 -7.09
N VAL A 43 3.64 -8.16 -6.49
CA VAL A 43 4.36 -6.89 -6.38
C VAL A 43 4.74 -6.35 -7.75
N ARG A 44 5.21 -7.21 -8.65
CA ARG A 44 5.51 -6.82 -10.03
C ARG A 44 4.29 -6.28 -10.77
N ALA A 45 3.14 -6.94 -10.61
CA ALA A 45 1.89 -6.49 -11.20
C ALA A 45 1.50 -5.10 -10.66
N TYR A 46 1.57 -4.89 -9.33
CA TYR A 46 1.28 -3.61 -8.72
C TYR A 46 2.25 -2.51 -9.18
N LEU A 47 3.55 -2.76 -9.21
CA LEU A 47 4.54 -1.81 -9.71
C LEU A 47 4.37 -1.51 -11.20
N GLY A 48 3.92 -2.52 -11.98
CA GLY A 48 3.54 -2.37 -13.38
C GLY A 48 2.31 -1.46 -13.54
N TYR A 49 1.28 -1.65 -12.71
CA TYR A 49 0.11 -0.79 -12.66
C TYR A 49 0.51 0.67 -12.38
N LEU A 50 1.32 0.94 -11.36
CA LEU A 50 1.77 2.29 -11.04
C LEU A 50 2.59 2.94 -12.17
N ARG A 51 3.32 2.14 -12.95
CA ARG A 51 4.03 2.63 -14.14
C ARG A 51 3.05 3.04 -15.23
N ASN A 52 2.05 2.21 -15.49
CA ASN A 52 1.03 2.51 -16.50
C ASN A 52 0.24 3.77 -16.10
N GLU A 53 -0.09 3.96 -14.81
CA GLU A 53 -0.71 5.19 -14.31
C GLU A 53 0.18 6.41 -14.57
N GLN A 54 1.50 6.30 -14.37
CA GLN A 54 2.42 7.40 -14.68
C GLN A 54 2.45 7.70 -16.19
N GLU A 55 2.45 6.68 -17.04
CA GLU A 55 2.41 6.85 -18.51
C GLU A 55 1.12 7.56 -18.95
N VAL A 56 -0.03 7.23 -18.34
CA VAL A 56 -1.30 7.91 -18.60
C VAL A 56 -1.23 9.40 -18.20
N VAL A 57 -0.67 9.70 -17.04
CA VAL A 57 -0.53 11.09 -16.56
C VAL A 57 0.45 11.87 -17.44
N ASP A 58 1.55 11.25 -17.89
CA ASP A 58 2.55 11.83 -18.81
C ASP A 58 1.93 12.14 -20.19
N ASP A 59 1.09 11.24 -20.69
CA ASP A 59 0.38 11.44 -21.95
C ASP A 59 -0.64 12.58 -21.86
N ARG A 60 -1.43 12.63 -20.78
CA ARG A 60 -2.45 13.68 -20.55
C ARG A 60 -1.84 15.07 -20.42
N ILE A 61 -0.68 15.22 -19.75
CA ILE A 61 -0.01 16.51 -19.67
C ILE A 61 0.56 16.93 -21.04
N SER A 62 1.09 15.99 -21.83
CA SER A 62 1.61 16.25 -23.17
C SER A 62 0.52 16.79 -24.12
N ARG A 63 -0.71 16.27 -23.96
CA ARG A 63 -1.89 16.74 -24.70
C ARG A 63 -2.58 17.97 -24.08
N ARG A 64 -2.03 18.50 -22.98
CA ARG A 64 -2.57 19.67 -22.25
C ARG A 64 -3.99 19.42 -21.67
N GLU A 65 -4.35 18.17 -21.40
CA GLU A 65 -5.65 17.81 -20.81
C GLU A 65 -5.70 18.07 -19.30
N ILE A 66 -4.55 18.13 -18.66
CA ILE A 66 -4.41 18.36 -17.22
C ILE A 66 -3.47 19.53 -16.94
N SER A 67 -3.65 20.16 -15.76
CA SER A 67 -2.77 21.26 -15.34
C SER A 67 -1.40 20.75 -14.85
N PRO A 68 -0.32 21.55 -14.95
CA PRO A 68 0.99 21.19 -14.39
C PRO A 68 0.96 20.88 -12.88
N ALA A 69 0.10 21.55 -12.12
CA ALA A 69 -0.07 21.31 -10.69
C ALA A 69 -0.68 19.92 -10.42
N TYR A 70 -1.72 19.57 -11.18
CA TYR A 70 -2.33 18.23 -11.12
C TYR A 70 -1.34 17.13 -11.52
N TYR A 71 -0.61 17.34 -12.63
CA TYR A 71 0.46 16.43 -13.09
C TYR A 71 1.48 16.19 -11.99
N ARG A 72 2.05 17.25 -11.41
CA ARG A 72 3.05 17.14 -10.34
C ARG A 72 2.52 16.33 -9.16
N ARG A 73 1.34 16.70 -8.63
CA ARG A 73 0.75 16.03 -7.46
C ARG A 73 0.52 14.53 -7.72
N ASN A 74 -0.01 14.15 -8.89
CA ASN A 74 -0.24 12.73 -9.18
C ASN A 74 1.06 11.96 -9.40
N SER A 75 2.04 12.52 -10.10
CA SER A 75 3.36 11.90 -10.27
C SER A 75 4.08 11.71 -8.93
N GLU A 76 3.94 12.65 -8.00
CA GLU A 76 4.49 12.54 -6.65
C GLU A 76 3.75 11.49 -5.81
N ARG A 77 2.42 11.39 -5.94
CA ARG A 77 1.60 10.35 -5.31
C ARG A 77 2.00 8.95 -5.79
N ILE A 78 2.14 8.76 -7.11
CA ILE A 78 2.57 7.48 -7.68
C ILE A 78 3.95 7.09 -7.16
N ARG A 79 4.88 8.05 -7.04
CA ARG A 79 6.19 7.80 -6.43
C ARG A 79 6.09 7.40 -4.95
N ALA A 80 5.23 8.06 -4.17
CA ALA A 80 5.01 7.72 -2.77
C ALA A 80 4.45 6.30 -2.61
N LEU A 81 3.43 5.93 -3.42
CA LEU A 81 2.86 4.58 -3.44
C LEU A 81 3.91 3.52 -3.81
N ARG A 82 4.75 3.81 -4.82
CA ARG A 82 5.83 2.90 -5.20
C ARG A 82 6.84 2.70 -4.06
N GLN A 83 7.24 3.76 -3.39
CA GLN A 83 8.21 3.68 -2.29
C GLN A 83 7.67 2.85 -1.12
N ILE A 84 6.42 3.09 -0.71
CA ILE A 84 5.83 2.34 0.41
C ILE A 84 5.60 0.88 0.07
N ALA A 85 5.16 0.57 -1.16
CA ALA A 85 4.97 -0.81 -1.61
C ALA A 85 6.28 -1.60 -1.57
N ILE A 86 7.37 -1.04 -2.10
CA ILE A 86 8.70 -1.65 -2.04
C ILE A 86 9.15 -1.83 -0.58
N HIS A 87 8.94 -0.82 0.26
CA HIS A 87 9.32 -0.87 1.67
C HIS A 87 8.57 -1.99 2.42
N LEU A 88 7.25 -2.09 2.26
CA LEU A 88 6.41 -3.12 2.87
C LEU A 88 6.87 -4.53 2.51
N VAL A 89 7.10 -4.76 1.22
CA VAL A 89 7.51 -6.08 0.72
C VAL A 89 8.91 -6.44 1.18
N THR A 90 9.83 -5.48 1.18
CA THR A 90 11.19 -5.70 1.69
C THR A 90 11.20 -6.00 3.19
N GLN A 91 10.33 -5.37 3.97
CA GLN A 91 10.21 -5.64 5.40
C GLN A 91 9.51 -6.95 5.73
N SER A 92 8.43 -7.27 5.00
CA SER A 92 7.61 -8.46 5.26
C SER A 92 8.20 -9.74 4.68
N GLY A 93 9.01 -9.62 3.62
CA GLY A 93 9.53 -10.76 2.87
C GLY A 93 8.47 -11.50 2.05
N ASN A 94 7.24 -11.00 1.97
CA ASN A 94 6.13 -11.64 1.27
C ASN A 94 5.78 -10.90 -0.03
N ASP A 95 5.23 -11.63 -1.01
CA ASP A 95 4.72 -11.08 -2.27
C ASP A 95 3.26 -10.62 -2.10
N TYR A 96 3.04 -9.65 -1.18
CA TYR A 96 1.71 -9.09 -0.92
C TYR A 96 1.77 -7.58 -0.75
N VAL A 97 0.88 -6.86 -1.43
CA VAL A 97 0.67 -5.43 -1.26
C VAL A 97 -0.81 -5.21 -0.97
N PRO A 98 -1.17 -4.62 0.17
CA PRO A 98 -2.55 -4.24 0.46
C PRO A 98 -3.03 -3.15 -0.50
N GLU A 99 -4.32 -2.87 -0.51
CA GLU A 99 -4.85 -1.68 -1.20
C GLU A 99 -4.31 -0.41 -0.51
N LEU A 100 -3.51 0.35 -1.24
CA LEU A 100 -2.81 1.53 -0.71
C LEU A 100 -3.48 2.82 -1.18
N GLU A 101 -3.67 3.74 -0.24
CA GLU A 101 -4.14 5.09 -0.47
C GLU A 101 -3.07 6.10 -0.02
N ALA A 102 -2.65 6.97 -0.91
CA ALA A 102 -1.70 8.05 -0.59
C ALA A 102 -2.39 9.40 -0.77
N VAL A 103 -2.54 10.14 0.30
CA VAL A 103 -3.25 11.42 0.33
C VAL A 103 -2.41 12.49 1.02
N THR A 104 -2.56 13.73 0.58
CA THR A 104 -2.03 14.90 1.26
C THR A 104 -2.97 15.33 2.41
N MET A 105 -2.50 16.18 3.31
CA MET A 105 -3.29 16.60 4.48
C MET A 105 -4.62 17.28 4.08
N ASP A 106 -4.64 18.02 2.99
CA ASP A 106 -5.84 18.67 2.46
C ASP A 106 -6.87 17.68 1.92
N GLU A 107 -6.43 16.48 1.54
CA GLU A 107 -7.27 15.41 1.02
C GLU A 107 -7.78 14.43 2.12
N PHE A 108 -7.43 14.59 3.38
CA PHE A 108 -7.89 13.69 4.45
C PHE A 108 -9.41 13.56 4.55
N ARG A 109 -10.14 14.62 4.18
CA ARG A 109 -11.61 14.60 4.16
C ARG A 109 -12.20 13.67 3.10
N THR A 110 -11.42 13.21 2.13
CA THR A 110 -11.88 12.22 1.14
C THR A 110 -11.91 10.81 1.73
N LEU A 111 -11.05 10.54 2.73
CA LEU A 111 -10.98 9.24 3.40
C LEU A 111 -11.72 9.21 4.73
N PHE A 112 -11.76 10.34 5.45
CA PHE A 112 -12.26 10.41 6.81
C PHE A 112 -13.32 11.49 6.96
N GLU A 113 -14.47 11.14 7.53
CA GLU A 113 -15.51 12.11 7.93
C GLU A 113 -14.97 13.09 8.99
N GLN A 114 -14.19 12.55 9.93
CA GLN A 114 -13.46 13.30 10.94
C GLN A 114 -11.96 13.07 10.75
N PRO A 115 -11.27 13.95 9.99
CA PRO A 115 -9.88 13.74 9.68
C PRO A 115 -9.00 13.83 10.93
N PRO A 116 -8.09 12.85 11.13
CA PRO A 116 -7.14 12.89 12.22
C PRO A 116 -6.12 14.01 11.99
N LYS A 117 -5.59 14.56 13.09
CA LYS A 117 -4.46 15.48 12.99
C LYS A 117 -3.19 14.67 12.65
N PRO A 118 -2.39 15.10 11.66
CA PRO A 118 -1.18 14.36 11.26
C PRO A 118 -0.20 14.07 12.40
N ILE A 119 -0.09 14.98 13.36
CA ILE A 119 0.82 14.82 14.50
C ILE A 119 0.40 13.68 15.45
N ASN A 120 -0.84 13.25 15.40
CA ASN A 120 -1.38 12.17 16.24
C ASN A 120 -1.37 10.82 15.53
N LEU A 121 -0.84 10.74 14.31
CA LEU A 121 -0.77 9.49 13.57
C LEU A 121 0.46 8.68 14.00
N HIS A 122 0.23 7.44 14.41
CA HIS A 122 1.28 6.50 14.76
C HIS A 122 1.32 5.36 13.74
N ASN A 123 2.51 4.90 13.38
CA ASN A 123 2.66 3.78 12.44
C ASN A 123 1.85 2.56 12.92
N ASN A 124 1.22 1.90 11.97
CA ASN A 124 0.30 0.76 12.17
C ASN A 124 -0.99 1.09 12.96
N GLN A 125 -1.27 2.36 13.23
CA GLN A 125 -2.52 2.75 13.85
C GLN A 125 -3.70 2.47 12.92
N VAL A 126 -4.74 1.81 13.46
CA VAL A 126 -6.00 1.60 12.74
C VAL A 126 -6.94 2.78 12.98
N LEU A 127 -7.50 3.30 11.90
CA LEU A 127 -8.42 4.44 11.87
C LEU A 127 -9.77 4.00 11.30
N ASN A 128 -10.84 4.34 12.02
CA ASN A 128 -12.22 4.05 11.61
C ASN A 128 -12.50 2.57 11.27
N ASN A 129 -11.70 1.63 11.78
CA ASN A 129 -11.74 0.20 11.46
C ASN A 129 -11.62 -0.12 9.95
N LYS A 130 -11.15 0.83 9.16
CA LYS A 130 -11.04 0.70 7.70
C LYS A 130 -9.62 0.88 7.18
N PHE A 131 -8.83 1.72 7.82
CA PHE A 131 -7.52 2.11 7.32
C PHE A 131 -6.44 1.89 8.38
N ARG A 132 -5.30 1.36 7.96
CA ARG A 132 -4.09 1.27 8.76
C ARG A 132 -3.09 2.30 8.26
N TYR A 133 -2.65 3.21 9.12
CA TYR A 133 -1.62 4.18 8.75
C TYR A 133 -0.25 3.52 8.64
N LEU A 134 0.42 3.71 7.50
CA LEU A 134 1.73 3.09 7.23
C LEU A 134 2.89 4.06 7.39
N GLY A 135 2.65 5.36 7.26
CA GLY A 135 3.68 6.38 7.36
C GLY A 135 3.47 7.56 6.42
N ALA A 136 4.36 8.55 6.52
CA ALA A 136 4.38 9.70 5.64
C ALA A 136 5.62 9.65 4.74
N ILE A 137 5.43 9.92 3.45
CA ILE A 137 6.48 9.96 2.43
C ILE A 137 6.52 11.34 1.80
N ARG A 138 7.72 11.91 1.71
CA ARG A 138 7.95 13.19 1.03
C ARG A 138 8.53 12.94 -0.36
N THR A 139 7.78 13.28 -1.40
CA THR A 139 8.20 13.19 -2.82
C THR A 139 8.16 14.53 -3.54
N GLY A 140 8.03 15.60 -2.81
CA GLY A 140 7.75 16.98 -3.12
C GLY A 140 6.75 17.45 -2.07
N ASP A 141 5.48 17.11 -2.25
CA ASP A 141 4.47 17.18 -1.19
C ASP A 141 4.66 16.04 -0.17
N VAL A 142 4.02 16.16 0.99
CA VAL A 142 3.97 15.10 2.00
C VAL A 142 2.72 14.27 1.79
N PHE A 143 2.91 13.00 1.46
CA PHE A 143 1.83 12.02 1.34
C PHE A 143 1.76 11.14 2.58
N TYR A 144 0.59 11.05 3.16
CA TYR A 144 0.25 10.10 4.24
C TYR A 144 -0.33 8.86 3.57
N VAL A 145 0.29 7.71 3.84
CA VAL A 145 -0.09 6.47 3.19
C VAL A 145 -0.85 5.58 4.16
N PHE A 146 -1.97 5.09 3.68
CA PHE A 146 -2.87 4.20 4.40
C PHE A 146 -3.04 2.90 3.62
N ALA A 147 -3.08 1.78 4.33
CA ALA A 147 -3.55 0.51 3.79
C ALA A 147 -5.01 0.35 4.15
N ARG A 148 -5.85 0.02 3.17
CA ARG A 148 -7.21 -0.40 3.46
C ARG A 148 -7.18 -1.80 4.06
N LEU A 149 -7.85 -1.98 5.20
CA LEU A 149 -8.01 -3.28 5.83
C LEU A 149 -8.94 -4.16 5.00
N ASP A 150 -8.60 -5.44 4.90
CA ASP A 150 -9.50 -6.39 4.25
C ASP A 150 -10.78 -6.61 5.09
N PRO A 151 -11.87 -7.14 4.49
CA PRO A 151 -13.13 -7.35 5.21
C PRO A 151 -13.02 -8.28 6.42
N TYR A 152 -12.10 -9.25 6.41
CA TYR A 152 -11.90 -10.17 7.53
C TYR A 152 -11.20 -9.49 8.69
N GLU A 153 -10.16 -8.67 8.41
CA GLU A 153 -9.51 -7.83 9.43
C GLU A 153 -10.50 -6.84 10.05
N GLN A 154 -11.36 -6.20 9.22
CA GLN A 154 -12.40 -5.30 9.71
C GLN A 154 -13.40 -6.01 10.63
N ALA A 155 -13.88 -7.19 10.25
CA ALA A 155 -14.80 -7.99 11.05
C ALA A 155 -14.17 -8.43 12.38
N ALA A 156 -12.93 -8.87 12.36
CA ALA A 156 -12.20 -9.28 13.57
C ALA A 156 -12.03 -8.10 14.55
N LEU A 157 -11.73 -6.90 14.07
CA LEU A 157 -11.63 -5.71 14.91
C LEU A 157 -12.97 -5.33 15.53
N MET A 158 -14.07 -5.41 14.76
CA MET A 158 -15.42 -5.12 15.28
C MET A 158 -15.82 -6.14 16.37
N GLU A 159 -15.51 -7.41 16.18
CA GLU A 159 -15.77 -8.45 17.18
C GLU A 159 -14.97 -8.22 18.48
N GLN A 160 -13.69 -7.85 18.35
CA GLN A 160 -12.88 -7.52 19.52
C GLN A 160 -13.44 -6.31 20.29
N GLN A 161 -13.87 -5.28 19.57
CA GLN A 161 -14.48 -4.10 20.21
C GLN A 161 -15.79 -4.45 20.91
N SER A 162 -16.64 -5.27 20.30
CA SER A 162 -17.90 -5.71 20.92
C SER A 162 -17.68 -6.51 22.20
N LYS A 163 -16.66 -7.36 22.24
CA LYS A 163 -16.26 -8.14 23.43
C LYS A 163 -15.77 -7.23 24.58
N ILE A 164 -15.07 -6.15 24.25
CA ILE A 164 -14.58 -5.19 25.25
C ILE A 164 -15.74 -4.34 25.81
N LEU A 165 -16.72 -3.99 24.97
CA LEU A 165 -17.87 -3.17 25.36
C LEU A 165 -18.99 -3.97 26.04
N SER A 166 -19.01 -5.30 25.94
CA SER A 166 -19.94 -6.14 26.67
C SER A 166 -19.47 -6.22 28.12
N PRO A 167 -20.17 -5.61 29.10
CA PRO A 167 -19.81 -5.76 30.50
C PRO A 167 -19.93 -7.23 30.83
N LYS A 168 -18.86 -7.83 31.38
CA LYS A 168 -18.85 -9.15 31.96
C LYS A 168 -19.88 -9.09 33.11
N THR A 169 -21.11 -9.54 32.82
CA THR A 169 -22.11 -9.77 33.88
C THR A 169 -21.52 -10.86 34.76
N THR A 170 -20.88 -10.42 35.81
CA THR A 170 -20.48 -11.31 36.90
C THR A 170 -21.79 -11.82 37.48
N ASP A 171 -22.12 -13.10 37.22
CA ASP A 171 -23.17 -13.82 37.89
C ASP A 171 -22.84 -13.88 39.39
N LEU A 172 -23.24 -12.84 40.11
CA LEU A 172 -23.38 -12.81 41.56
C LEU A 172 -24.80 -13.19 41.88
N ASN A 173 -25.18 -14.47 41.61
CA ASN A 173 -26.31 -15.10 42.27
C ASN A 173 -26.17 -16.59 42.11
N ALA A 174 -25.39 -17.20 43.01
CA ALA A 174 -25.54 -18.60 43.36
C ALA A 174 -26.49 -18.65 44.53
N PRO A 175 -27.74 -19.10 44.40
CA PRO A 175 -28.52 -19.55 45.58
C PRO A 175 -28.03 -20.94 45.97
N THR A 176 -27.44 -21.03 47.14
CA THR A 176 -27.27 -22.24 47.89
C THR A 176 -28.65 -22.88 48.12
N ALA A 177 -28.94 -23.98 47.47
CA ALA A 177 -30.07 -24.81 47.85
C ALA A 177 -29.62 -26.29 47.91
N THR A 178 -29.47 -26.76 49.12
CA THR A 178 -29.42 -28.13 49.59
C THR A 178 -30.69 -28.88 49.18
N GLY A 179 -30.55 -30.10 48.61
CA GLY A 179 -31.67 -31.01 48.38
C GLY A 179 -31.39 -32.10 47.34
N GLN A 180 -31.02 -33.24 47.79
CA GLN A 180 -31.02 -34.55 47.10
C GLN A 180 -32.44 -35.13 47.02
N PRO A 181 -32.62 -36.36 46.44
CA PRO A 181 -32.53 -36.76 45.03
C PRO A 181 -33.89 -37.35 44.60
N VAL A 182 -34.09 -37.71 43.35
CA VAL A 182 -34.77 -38.93 42.88
C VAL A 182 -34.69 -39.01 41.35
N GLY A 183 -34.30 -40.18 40.86
CA GLY A 183 -34.13 -40.45 39.46
C GLY A 183 -35.41 -40.53 38.66
N GLN A 184 -35.30 -40.34 37.38
CA GLN A 184 -36.13 -41.01 36.39
C GLN A 184 -35.40 -41.00 35.03
N SER A 185 -35.25 -42.22 34.52
CA SER A 185 -34.83 -42.57 33.19
C SER A 185 -35.81 -41.97 32.17
N SER A 186 -35.32 -41.30 31.14
CA SER A 186 -36.14 -40.99 29.98
C SER A 186 -35.48 -41.50 28.70
N THR A 187 -36.18 -42.40 28.12
CA THR A 187 -36.00 -43.17 26.91
C THR A 187 -35.84 -42.28 25.68
N ARG A 188 -34.81 -42.54 24.94
CA ARG A 188 -34.49 -41.90 23.65
C ARG A 188 -35.39 -42.54 22.55
N PRO A 189 -36.14 -41.78 21.74
CA PRO A 189 -36.85 -42.35 20.59
C PRO A 189 -35.87 -42.58 19.42
N ARG A 190 -35.94 -43.79 18.91
CA ARG A 190 -35.22 -44.34 17.76
C ARG A 190 -35.84 -43.79 16.47
N ARG A 191 -35.09 -43.07 15.68
CA ARG A 191 -35.50 -42.58 14.34
C ARG A 191 -35.37 -43.71 13.33
N SER A 192 -36.51 -44.17 12.78
CA SER A 192 -36.61 -45.12 11.68
C SER A 192 -36.33 -44.44 10.35
N VAL A 193 -35.50 -45.07 9.51
CA VAL A 193 -35.23 -44.73 8.12
C VAL A 193 -36.22 -45.48 7.24
N PRO A 194 -36.93 -44.84 6.31
CA PRO A 194 -37.69 -45.56 5.28
C PRO A 194 -36.80 -45.95 4.10
N ARG A 195 -37.12 -47.11 3.54
CA ARG A 195 -36.53 -47.66 2.30
C ARG A 195 -36.93 -46.85 1.07
#